data_3baade67fd78b6dc645b68533333bfd5
#
_entry.id   3baade67fd78b6dc645b68533333bfd5
#
_cell.length_a   1.000
_cell.length_b   1.000
_cell.length_c   1.000
_cell.angle_alpha   90.00
_cell.angle_beta   90.00
_cell.angle_gamma   90.00
#
_symmetry.space_group_name_H-M   'P 1'
#
loop_
_entity.id
_entity.type
_entity.pdbx_description
1 polymer ?
#
loop_
_entity_poly.entity_id
_entity_poly.type
_entity_poly.pdbx_seq_one_letter_code
_entity_poly.pdbx_strand_id
1 'polypeptide(L)'
;MAARVLMFQGTGSDVGKSLMVAGLARAFVRRGLSVMPFKPQNMSNNAAVTADGGEIGRAQALQARAAGVPLSVHMNPVLLKPQSETGAQVVVQGKIAGNARAADYQHLKAGLMPRVLDSFNRLKQQADLVLVEGAGSASEINLRANDIANMGFARAADAPVILIGDIDRGGVIASLVGTKVVLEPDDAAMIEGFIVNRFRGDPALFSDGMRIIQKRTGWASIGLLPHFSDATKLPAEDALGLSAPAERKPGAKIRIAVPILPHISNFDDLDPLDMEPDVELIRVRPGETIPADCRLVLLCGSKSTIADLAVLKDAGLDIDIKAHVRRGGYVLGLCGGYQMLGKTVADPDGIEGPPATVDGLGLLDVDTVLTGDKRLVSVQGVSFDGVGLSGYEMHVGETTGAAGNLAFSTIDGHYDGSISPDGRVFGTYIHGLFAHDSQRGAWLERLGGCGTDLNYDAQVDAVLDRLAAHMEQHLDLDGLLAIAR
;
A
#
# COMPACT_ATOMS: atom_id res chain seq x y z
N MET A 1 8.71 12.31 29.46
CA MET A 1 7.36 11.79 29.79
C MET A 1 7.08 10.66 28.80
N ALA A 2 6.30 9.65 29.18
CA ALA A 2 5.88 8.64 28.18
C ALA A 2 4.97 9.29 27.12
N ALA A 3 5.07 8.85 25.86
CA ALA A 3 4.21 9.36 24.79
C ALA A 3 2.72 9.15 25.13
N ARG A 4 1.90 10.12 24.82
CA ARG A 4 0.44 9.95 24.81
C ARG A 4 0.04 9.02 23.66
N VAL A 5 -1.07 8.35 23.81
CA VAL A 5 -1.55 7.37 22.84
C VAL A 5 -2.98 7.68 22.45
N LEU A 6 -3.31 7.54 21.18
CA LEU A 6 -4.66 7.63 20.68
C LEU A 6 -4.86 6.61 19.56
N MET A 7 -5.93 5.80 19.65
CA MET A 7 -6.19 4.75 18.67
C MET A 7 -7.43 5.08 17.84
N PHE A 8 -7.33 4.86 16.52
CA PHE A 8 -8.42 5.01 15.57
C PHE A 8 -8.90 3.65 15.09
N GLN A 9 -10.14 3.31 15.34
CA GLN A 9 -10.78 2.10 14.85
C GLN A 9 -11.95 2.45 13.93
N GLY A 10 -12.37 1.51 13.08
CA GLY A 10 -13.47 1.74 12.13
C GLY A 10 -14.71 0.92 12.47
N THR A 11 -15.89 1.40 12.04
CA THR A 11 -17.11 0.59 12.01
C THR A 11 -17.11 -0.45 10.89
N GLY A 12 -16.07 -0.43 10.04
CA GLY A 12 -15.87 -1.34 8.91
C GLY A 12 -14.50 -1.20 8.28
N SER A 13 -14.22 -2.02 7.28
CA SER A 13 -13.10 -1.79 6.35
C SER A 13 -13.37 -0.54 5.51
N ASP A 14 -12.31 0.07 4.96
CA ASP A 14 -12.37 1.23 4.05
C ASP A 14 -13.09 2.48 4.56
N VAL A 15 -13.33 2.62 5.85
CA VAL A 15 -13.93 3.84 6.41
C VAL A 15 -12.97 5.03 6.44
N GLY A 16 -11.71 4.85 5.97
CA GLY A 16 -10.69 5.89 5.84
C GLY A 16 -9.75 6.02 7.03
N LYS A 17 -9.54 4.95 7.82
CA LYS A 17 -8.63 4.94 8.97
C LYS A 17 -7.21 5.40 8.62
N SER A 18 -6.61 4.82 7.59
CA SER A 18 -5.22 5.05 7.20
C SER A 18 -4.98 6.51 6.80
N LEU A 19 -5.91 7.07 6.02
CA LEU A 19 -5.88 8.48 5.64
C LEU A 19 -6.08 9.41 6.83
N MET A 20 -6.99 9.04 7.76
CA MET A 20 -7.24 9.79 8.99
C MET A 20 -5.97 9.89 9.83
N VAL A 21 -5.30 8.75 10.07
CA VAL A 21 -4.05 8.72 10.84
C VAL A 21 -2.94 9.51 10.15
N ALA A 22 -2.80 9.41 8.82
CA ALA A 22 -1.81 10.18 8.07
C ALA A 22 -2.04 11.71 8.19
N GLY A 23 -3.27 12.17 7.99
CA GLY A 23 -3.59 13.60 8.09
C GLY A 23 -3.44 14.14 9.51
N LEU A 24 -3.88 13.39 10.52
CA LEU A 24 -3.70 13.76 11.93
C LEU A 24 -2.22 13.76 12.34
N ALA A 25 -1.42 12.79 11.84
CA ALA A 25 0.03 12.80 12.09
C ALA A 25 0.67 14.10 11.57
N ARG A 26 0.36 14.48 10.32
CA ARG A 26 0.85 15.74 9.73
C ARG A 26 0.34 16.98 10.51
N ALA A 27 -0.93 16.98 10.91
CA ALA A 27 -1.53 18.09 11.65
C ALA A 27 -0.87 18.27 13.04
N PHE A 28 -0.63 17.19 13.77
CA PHE A 28 0.02 17.26 15.07
C PHE A 28 1.50 17.61 14.98
N VAL A 29 2.21 17.14 13.93
CA VAL A 29 3.60 17.60 13.66
C VAL A 29 3.64 19.10 13.40
N ARG A 30 2.69 19.65 12.63
CA ARG A 30 2.57 21.11 12.40
C ARG A 30 2.27 21.91 13.69
N ARG A 31 1.69 21.25 14.70
CA ARG A 31 1.50 21.81 16.05
C ARG A 31 2.71 21.64 16.97
N GLY A 32 3.83 21.10 16.45
CA GLY A 32 5.11 20.96 17.15
C GLY A 32 5.28 19.70 17.99
N LEU A 33 4.41 18.69 17.81
CA LEU A 33 4.57 17.40 18.47
C LEU A 33 5.43 16.44 17.62
N SER A 34 6.25 15.62 18.27
CA SER A 34 6.82 14.46 17.64
C SER A 34 5.78 13.33 17.62
N VAL A 35 5.50 12.78 16.44
CA VAL A 35 4.42 11.79 16.23
C VAL A 35 4.98 10.53 15.64
N MET A 36 4.58 9.36 16.18
CA MET A 36 4.86 8.04 15.59
C MET A 36 3.55 7.36 15.19
N PRO A 37 3.42 6.88 13.94
CA PRO A 37 2.32 6.03 13.53
C PRO A 37 2.55 4.59 13.98
N PHE A 38 1.46 3.87 14.27
CA PHE A 38 1.51 2.47 14.65
C PHE A 38 0.28 1.73 14.17
N LYS A 39 0.45 0.57 13.56
CA LYS A 39 -0.64 -0.35 13.21
C LYS A 39 -0.24 -1.76 13.68
N PRO A 40 -0.89 -2.29 14.71
CA PRO A 40 -0.51 -3.56 15.33
C PRO A 40 -0.44 -4.71 14.34
N GLN A 41 -1.44 -4.80 13.46
CA GLN A 41 -1.52 -5.78 12.38
C GLN A 41 -2.03 -5.10 11.11
N ASN A 42 -1.40 -5.40 9.99
CA ASN A 42 -1.87 -5.01 8.67
C ASN A 42 -2.03 -6.21 7.74
N MET A 43 -2.85 -6.07 6.72
CA MET A 43 -2.99 -7.05 5.62
C MET A 43 -2.90 -6.29 4.30
N SER A 44 -1.76 -6.45 3.59
CA SER A 44 -1.53 -5.75 2.32
C SER A 44 -0.41 -6.43 1.53
N ASN A 45 -0.55 -6.49 0.20
CA ASN A 45 0.53 -6.83 -0.72
C ASN A 45 1.36 -5.61 -1.12
N ASN A 46 0.90 -4.41 -0.78
CA ASN A 46 1.63 -3.17 -1.04
C ASN A 46 2.46 -2.80 0.19
N ALA A 47 3.78 -2.86 0.07
CA ALA A 47 4.70 -2.70 1.19
C ALA A 47 5.86 -1.75 0.86
N ALA A 48 6.51 -1.24 1.89
CA ALA A 48 7.71 -0.41 1.78
C ALA A 48 8.85 -1.03 2.56
N VAL A 49 10.06 -0.85 2.07
CA VAL A 49 11.30 -1.25 2.75
C VAL A 49 11.63 -0.25 3.86
N THR A 50 12.05 -0.74 5.01
CA THR A 50 12.42 0.07 6.16
C THR A 50 13.93 0.19 6.30
N ALA A 51 14.39 1.28 6.93
CA ALA A 51 15.83 1.52 7.14
C ALA A 51 16.50 0.47 8.05
N ASP A 52 15.71 -0.21 8.89
CA ASP A 52 16.15 -1.28 9.77
C ASP A 52 16.11 -2.68 9.10
N GLY A 53 15.97 -2.72 7.77
CA GLY A 53 16.15 -3.93 6.96
C GLY A 53 14.95 -4.88 6.96
N GLY A 54 13.73 -4.35 7.03
CA GLY A 54 12.50 -5.10 6.95
C GLY A 54 11.47 -4.44 6.04
N GLU A 55 10.21 -4.81 6.21
CA GLU A 55 9.10 -4.26 5.45
C GLU A 55 7.90 -3.93 6.33
N ILE A 56 7.15 -2.90 5.93
CA ILE A 56 5.88 -2.47 6.54
C ILE A 56 4.84 -2.22 5.45
N GLY A 57 3.55 -2.22 5.82
CA GLY A 57 2.48 -1.87 4.90
C GLY A 57 2.60 -0.43 4.37
N ARG A 58 2.14 -0.20 3.14
CA ARG A 58 2.24 1.11 2.46
C ARG A 58 1.52 2.22 3.23
N ALA A 59 0.40 1.93 3.88
CA ALA A 59 -0.30 2.91 4.70
C ALA A 59 0.60 3.48 5.81
N GLN A 60 1.38 2.63 6.51
CA GLN A 60 2.27 3.08 7.57
C GLN A 60 3.49 3.83 7.00
N ALA A 61 3.91 3.50 5.79
CA ALA A 61 4.92 4.30 5.09
C ALA A 61 4.42 5.72 4.78
N LEU A 62 3.18 5.87 4.31
CA LEU A 62 2.54 7.17 4.12
C LEU A 62 2.39 7.94 5.43
N GLN A 63 1.99 7.26 6.51
CA GLN A 63 1.84 7.86 7.83
C GLN A 63 3.19 8.31 8.41
N ALA A 64 4.26 7.52 8.23
CA ALA A 64 5.61 7.90 8.62
C ALA A 64 6.09 9.13 7.85
N ARG A 65 5.83 9.18 6.54
CA ARG A 65 6.09 10.37 5.71
C ARG A 65 5.30 11.58 6.22
N ALA A 66 4.03 11.41 6.53
CA ALA A 66 3.20 12.48 7.10
C ALA A 66 3.75 13.00 8.44
N ALA A 67 4.29 12.09 9.26
CA ALA A 67 4.93 12.43 10.53
C ALA A 67 6.37 12.96 10.39
N GLY A 68 6.98 12.88 9.19
CA GLY A 68 8.37 13.30 8.96
C GLY A 68 9.40 12.41 9.65
N VAL A 69 9.11 11.12 9.82
CA VAL A 69 9.98 10.15 10.51
C VAL A 69 10.42 9.02 9.58
N PRO A 70 11.61 8.44 9.78
CA PRO A 70 12.08 7.29 8.99
C PRO A 70 11.20 6.06 9.21
N LEU A 71 11.10 5.21 8.19
CA LEU A 71 10.36 3.96 8.26
C LEU A 71 11.04 2.98 9.21
N SER A 72 10.25 2.32 10.07
CA SER A 72 10.72 1.28 10.99
C SER A 72 9.76 0.09 11.02
N VAL A 73 10.29 -1.11 11.12
CA VAL A 73 9.52 -2.36 11.28
C VAL A 73 8.58 -2.32 12.49
N HIS A 74 8.89 -1.48 13.47
CA HIS A 74 8.07 -1.33 14.67
C HIS A 74 6.76 -0.59 14.43
N MET A 75 6.61 0.16 13.33
CA MET A 75 5.36 0.85 12.97
C MET A 75 4.26 -0.12 12.53
N ASN A 76 4.64 -1.30 12.01
CA ASN A 76 3.71 -2.36 11.62
C ASN A 76 4.32 -3.74 11.96
N PRO A 77 4.30 -4.13 13.25
CA PRO A 77 5.00 -5.33 13.71
C PRO A 77 4.44 -6.64 13.16
N VAL A 78 3.18 -6.67 12.71
CA VAL A 78 2.59 -7.85 12.07
C VAL A 78 2.01 -7.44 10.72
N LEU A 79 2.58 -7.96 9.64
CA LEU A 79 2.09 -7.75 8.28
C LEU A 79 1.72 -9.10 7.66
N LEU A 80 0.50 -9.20 7.17
CA LEU A 80 0.00 -10.35 6.41
C LEU A 80 0.02 -9.99 4.93
N LYS A 81 0.64 -10.84 4.11
CA LYS A 81 0.69 -10.70 2.65
C LYS A 81 -0.09 -11.86 2.02
N PRO A 82 -1.33 -11.62 1.57
CA PRO A 82 -2.13 -12.66 0.90
C PRO A 82 -1.38 -13.26 -0.31
N GLN A 83 -1.28 -14.58 -0.36
CA GLN A 83 -0.67 -15.32 -1.47
C GLN A 83 -1.68 -16.20 -2.22
N SER A 84 -2.82 -16.49 -1.57
CA SER A 84 -3.91 -17.28 -2.12
C SER A 84 -5.22 -16.89 -1.44
N GLU A 85 -6.35 -17.43 -1.88
CA GLU A 85 -7.65 -17.19 -1.25
C GLU A 85 -7.69 -17.56 0.25
N THR A 86 -6.86 -18.49 0.69
CA THR A 86 -6.90 -19.05 2.05
C THR A 86 -5.60 -18.92 2.83
N GLY A 87 -4.53 -18.39 2.24
CA GLY A 87 -3.21 -18.33 2.83
C GLY A 87 -2.53 -16.98 2.71
N ALA A 88 -1.74 -16.62 3.71
CA ALA A 88 -0.92 -15.42 3.72
C ALA A 88 0.48 -15.70 4.26
N GLN A 89 1.47 -15.01 3.71
CA GLN A 89 2.79 -14.92 4.35
C GLN A 89 2.70 -14.02 5.57
N VAL A 90 3.20 -14.49 6.70
CA VAL A 90 3.23 -13.76 7.96
C VAL A 90 4.60 -13.14 8.14
N VAL A 91 4.64 -11.81 8.25
CA VAL A 91 5.85 -11.04 8.54
C VAL A 91 5.72 -10.48 9.94
N VAL A 92 6.72 -10.73 10.80
CA VAL A 92 6.75 -10.25 12.19
C VAL A 92 7.99 -9.40 12.40
N GLN A 93 7.79 -8.13 12.78
CA GLN A 93 8.87 -7.15 12.97
C GLN A 93 9.83 -7.13 11.76
N GLY A 94 9.24 -7.07 10.54
CA GLY A 94 9.96 -6.98 9.27
C GLY A 94 10.55 -8.28 8.74
N LYS A 95 10.44 -9.41 9.46
CA LYS A 95 11.00 -10.70 9.05
C LYS A 95 9.91 -11.73 8.77
N ILE A 96 10.11 -12.54 7.72
CA ILE A 96 9.21 -13.64 7.40
C ILE A 96 9.22 -14.64 8.56
N ALA A 97 8.05 -14.88 9.15
CA ALA A 97 7.85 -15.86 10.22
C ALA A 97 7.26 -17.18 9.70
N GLY A 98 6.83 -17.21 8.44
CA GLY A 98 6.27 -18.40 7.77
C GLY A 98 5.00 -18.06 6.97
N ASN A 99 4.33 -19.10 6.48
CA ASN A 99 3.04 -19.01 5.82
C ASN A 99 1.97 -19.59 6.72
N ALA A 100 0.80 -18.98 6.76
CA ALA A 100 -0.32 -19.46 7.57
C ALA A 100 -1.63 -19.40 6.79
N ARG A 101 -2.45 -20.44 6.90
CA ARG A 101 -3.86 -20.39 6.51
C ARG A 101 -4.65 -19.59 7.54
N ALA A 102 -5.79 -19.06 7.17
CA ALA A 102 -6.61 -18.23 8.06
C ALA A 102 -6.92 -18.90 9.42
N ALA A 103 -7.21 -20.21 9.44
CA ALA A 103 -7.46 -20.97 10.65
C ALA A 103 -6.21 -21.08 11.54
N ASP A 104 -5.05 -21.38 10.94
CA ASP A 104 -3.77 -21.54 11.64
C ASP A 104 -3.30 -20.20 12.21
N TYR A 105 -3.54 -19.11 11.47
CA TYR A 105 -3.19 -17.77 11.91
C TYR A 105 -3.91 -17.35 13.19
N GLN A 106 -5.16 -17.77 13.40
CA GLN A 106 -5.88 -17.49 14.66
C GLN A 106 -5.18 -18.10 15.89
N HIS A 107 -4.53 -19.23 15.73
CA HIS A 107 -3.73 -19.84 16.80
C HIS A 107 -2.39 -19.10 17.00
N LEU A 108 -1.75 -18.65 15.92
CA LEU A 108 -0.50 -17.88 15.98
C LEU A 108 -0.70 -16.51 16.65
N LYS A 109 -1.84 -15.85 16.42
CA LYS A 109 -2.16 -14.53 16.96
C LYS A 109 -1.94 -14.40 18.46
N ALA A 110 -2.34 -15.41 19.23
CA ALA A 110 -2.18 -15.40 20.68
C ALA A 110 -0.73 -15.20 21.14
N GLY A 111 0.24 -15.71 20.37
CA GLY A 111 1.67 -15.55 20.64
C GLY A 111 2.28 -14.24 20.13
N LEU A 112 1.55 -13.45 19.32
CA LEU A 112 2.09 -12.25 18.69
C LEU A 112 1.92 -10.98 19.53
N MET A 113 0.97 -10.92 20.48
CA MET A 113 0.73 -9.73 21.30
C MET A 113 2.01 -9.22 22.02
N PRO A 114 2.89 -10.07 22.61
CA PRO A 114 4.14 -9.58 23.21
C PRO A 114 5.04 -8.87 22.21
N ARG A 115 5.11 -9.35 20.95
CA ARG A 115 5.90 -8.71 19.87
C ARG A 115 5.30 -7.38 19.45
N VAL A 116 3.97 -7.30 19.39
CA VAL A 116 3.22 -6.08 19.12
C VAL A 116 3.49 -5.03 20.20
N LEU A 117 3.38 -5.41 21.48
CA LEU A 117 3.63 -4.51 22.62
C LEU A 117 5.10 -4.08 22.72
N ASP A 118 6.07 -4.98 22.42
CA ASP A 118 7.49 -4.61 22.35
C ASP A 118 7.70 -3.48 21.33
N SER A 119 7.19 -3.65 20.10
CA SER A 119 7.28 -2.63 19.05
C SER A 119 6.61 -1.32 19.45
N PHE A 120 5.40 -1.40 19.99
CA PHE A 120 4.67 -0.24 20.48
C PHE A 120 5.42 0.54 21.56
N ASN A 121 5.97 -0.16 22.54
CA ASN A 121 6.71 0.46 23.65
C ASN A 121 8.01 1.13 23.18
N ARG A 122 8.66 0.59 22.15
CA ARG A 122 9.83 1.23 21.50
C ARG A 122 9.45 2.56 20.86
N LEU A 123 8.32 2.64 20.15
CA LEU A 123 7.86 3.88 19.52
C LEU A 123 7.41 4.91 20.57
N LYS A 124 6.77 4.47 21.66
CA LYS A 124 6.40 5.37 22.79
C LYS A 124 7.59 6.08 23.42
N GLN A 125 8.79 5.55 23.33
CA GLN A 125 10.00 6.16 23.86
C GLN A 125 10.58 7.24 22.92
N GLN A 126 10.07 7.36 21.67
CA GLN A 126 10.64 8.19 20.63
C GLN A 126 9.74 9.37 20.23
N ALA A 127 8.57 9.50 20.84
CA ALA A 127 7.58 10.52 20.44
C ALA A 127 6.84 11.13 21.63
N ASP A 128 6.15 12.25 21.37
CA ASP A 128 5.19 12.85 22.29
C ASP A 128 3.80 12.21 22.16
N LEU A 129 3.49 11.68 20.95
CA LEU A 129 2.21 11.10 20.58
C LEU A 129 2.39 9.90 19.68
N VAL A 130 1.74 8.78 20.03
CA VAL A 130 1.60 7.62 19.13
C VAL A 130 0.16 7.55 18.63
N LEU A 131 -0.02 7.63 17.31
CA LEU A 131 -1.30 7.43 16.65
C LEU A 131 -1.41 6.00 16.18
N VAL A 132 -2.37 5.28 16.74
CA VAL A 132 -2.58 3.85 16.46
C VAL A 132 -3.72 3.66 15.50
N GLU A 133 -3.52 2.86 14.46
CA GLU A 133 -4.55 2.46 13.50
C GLU A 133 -5.01 1.03 13.77
N GLY A 134 -6.31 0.81 13.95
CA GLY A 134 -6.92 -0.52 13.99
C GLY A 134 -7.08 -1.16 12.61
N ALA A 135 -7.41 -2.44 12.55
CA ALA A 135 -7.60 -3.20 11.33
C ALA A 135 -9.05 -3.69 11.19
N GLY A 136 -9.66 -3.56 9.99
CA GLY A 136 -11.02 -3.98 9.75
C GLY A 136 -12.05 -3.21 10.59
N SER A 137 -12.99 -3.93 11.21
CA SER A 137 -14.05 -3.38 12.05
C SER A 137 -13.89 -3.70 13.52
N ALA A 138 -14.13 -2.70 14.38
CA ALA A 138 -14.19 -2.90 15.83
C ALA A 138 -15.35 -3.83 16.25
N SER A 139 -16.39 -3.95 15.41
CA SER A 139 -17.58 -4.76 15.69
C SER A 139 -17.48 -6.23 15.28
N GLU A 140 -16.33 -6.68 14.80
CA GLU A 140 -16.08 -8.11 14.49
C GLU A 140 -15.81 -8.91 15.77
N ILE A 141 -16.81 -8.97 16.65
CA ILE A 141 -16.70 -9.60 17.99
C ILE A 141 -16.44 -11.11 17.92
N ASN A 142 -16.79 -11.77 16.83
CA ASN A 142 -16.45 -13.17 16.55
C ASN A 142 -14.93 -13.41 16.43
N LEU A 143 -14.13 -12.38 16.18
CA LEU A 143 -12.67 -12.44 16.09
C LEU A 143 -11.96 -11.92 17.37
N ARG A 144 -12.73 -11.53 18.39
CA ARG A 144 -12.23 -10.84 19.60
C ARG A 144 -11.27 -11.67 20.44
N ALA A 145 -11.43 -12.99 20.49
CA ALA A 145 -10.72 -13.86 21.42
C ALA A 145 -9.19 -13.75 21.37
N ASN A 146 -8.60 -13.56 20.17
CA ASN A 146 -7.16 -13.41 19.97
C ASN A 146 -6.84 -12.11 19.23
N ASP A 147 -7.62 -11.05 19.49
CA ASP A 147 -7.46 -9.79 18.78
C ASP A 147 -6.19 -9.05 19.22
N ILE A 148 -5.30 -8.81 18.28
CA ILE A 148 -4.07 -8.02 18.46
C ILE A 148 -4.15 -6.67 17.73
N ALA A 149 -5.26 -6.37 17.04
CA ALA A 149 -5.36 -5.27 16.09
C ALA A 149 -6.35 -4.18 16.50
N ASN A 150 -7.39 -4.53 17.27
CA ASN A 150 -8.45 -3.60 17.66
C ASN A 150 -8.60 -3.54 19.20
N MET A 151 -9.75 -3.96 19.75
CA MET A 151 -10.02 -3.83 21.18
C MET A 151 -9.08 -4.66 22.05
N GLY A 152 -8.56 -5.80 21.54
CA GLY A 152 -7.55 -6.58 22.25
C GLY A 152 -6.26 -5.81 22.47
N PHE A 153 -5.79 -5.13 21.45
CA PHE A 153 -4.64 -4.22 21.57
C PHE A 153 -4.97 -2.98 22.42
N ALA A 154 -6.12 -2.33 22.17
CA ALA A 154 -6.54 -1.14 22.90
C ALA A 154 -6.51 -1.35 24.41
N ARG A 155 -7.05 -2.48 24.89
CA ARG A 155 -7.02 -2.84 26.31
C ARG A 155 -5.62 -3.18 26.83
N ALA A 156 -4.84 -3.94 26.04
CA ALA A 156 -3.49 -4.34 26.44
C ALA A 156 -2.53 -3.14 26.54
N ALA A 157 -2.74 -2.12 25.73
CA ALA A 157 -1.92 -0.91 25.66
C ALA A 157 -2.52 0.28 26.44
N ASP A 158 -3.71 0.14 27.04
CA ASP A 158 -4.52 1.21 27.63
C ASP A 158 -4.68 2.42 26.67
N ALA A 159 -5.00 2.13 25.41
CA ALA A 159 -5.13 3.11 24.35
C ALA A 159 -6.59 3.56 24.18
N PRO A 160 -6.94 4.82 24.44
CA PRO A 160 -8.28 5.33 24.20
C PRO A 160 -8.59 5.31 22.71
N VAL A 161 -9.85 4.99 22.37
CA VAL A 161 -10.28 4.72 21.01
C VAL A 161 -11.20 5.84 20.50
N ILE A 162 -10.94 6.30 19.28
CA ILE A 162 -11.86 7.11 18.48
C ILE A 162 -12.42 6.22 17.35
N LEU A 163 -13.75 6.08 17.30
CA LEU A 163 -14.41 5.25 16.32
C LEU A 163 -14.77 6.06 15.08
N ILE A 164 -14.39 5.58 13.89
CA ILE A 164 -14.64 6.23 12.60
C ILE A 164 -15.81 5.51 11.91
N GLY A 165 -16.85 6.27 11.55
CA GLY A 165 -17.96 5.81 10.72
C GLY A 165 -17.92 6.45 9.33
N ASP A 166 -18.23 5.68 8.30
CA ASP A 166 -18.34 6.16 6.91
C ASP A 166 -19.80 6.47 6.58
N ILE A 167 -20.08 7.74 6.20
CA ILE A 167 -21.44 8.14 5.84
C ILE A 167 -21.77 7.95 4.35
N ASP A 168 -20.76 7.86 3.48
CA ASP A 168 -20.92 7.79 2.02
C ASP A 168 -21.73 6.55 1.58
N ARG A 169 -21.61 5.46 2.35
CA ARG A 169 -22.35 4.20 2.12
C ARG A 169 -23.75 4.17 2.75
N GLY A 170 -24.12 5.20 3.51
CA GLY A 170 -25.35 5.24 4.29
C GLY A 170 -25.28 4.41 5.59
N GLY A 171 -26.26 4.61 6.48
CA GLY A 171 -26.38 3.82 7.71
C GLY A 171 -25.38 4.13 8.83
N VAL A 172 -24.62 5.24 8.76
CA VAL A 172 -23.54 5.56 9.71
C VAL A 172 -24.02 5.65 11.16
N ILE A 173 -25.24 6.15 11.41
CA ILE A 173 -25.82 6.21 12.77
C ILE A 173 -25.99 4.79 13.31
N ALA A 174 -26.56 3.90 12.50
CA ALA A 174 -26.76 2.49 12.89
C ALA A 174 -25.41 1.79 13.13
N SER A 175 -24.40 2.04 12.28
CA SER A 175 -23.08 1.43 12.41
C SER A 175 -22.36 1.85 13.70
N LEU A 176 -22.36 3.16 14.03
CA LEU A 176 -21.74 3.68 15.25
C LEU A 176 -22.47 3.23 16.51
N VAL A 177 -23.81 3.37 16.54
CA VAL A 177 -24.61 2.93 17.70
C VAL A 177 -24.59 1.40 17.83
N GLY A 178 -24.69 0.67 16.72
CA GLY A 178 -24.63 -0.79 16.68
C GLY A 178 -23.30 -1.33 17.20
N THR A 179 -22.18 -0.70 16.85
CA THR A 179 -20.85 -1.07 17.38
C THR A 179 -20.85 -1.02 18.90
N LYS A 180 -21.39 0.04 19.52
CA LYS A 180 -21.51 0.12 20.98
C LYS A 180 -22.32 -1.03 21.57
N VAL A 181 -23.41 -1.40 20.90
CA VAL A 181 -24.35 -2.43 21.40
C VAL A 181 -23.76 -3.84 21.32
N VAL A 182 -22.96 -4.14 20.29
CA VAL A 182 -22.41 -5.49 20.10
C VAL A 182 -21.11 -5.72 20.87
N LEU A 183 -20.38 -4.65 21.23
CA LEU A 183 -19.16 -4.77 22.03
C LEU A 183 -19.47 -5.15 23.48
N GLU A 184 -18.58 -5.94 24.08
CA GLU A 184 -18.59 -6.17 25.53
C GLU A 184 -18.40 -4.83 26.27
N PRO A 185 -19.00 -4.66 27.47
CA PRO A 185 -18.96 -3.40 28.20
C PRO A 185 -17.55 -2.82 28.40
N ASP A 186 -16.59 -3.66 28.71
CA ASP A 186 -15.20 -3.25 28.92
C ASP A 186 -14.52 -2.78 27.65
N ASP A 187 -14.81 -3.38 26.49
CA ASP A 187 -14.30 -2.95 25.20
C ASP A 187 -15.00 -1.65 24.75
N ALA A 188 -16.32 -1.56 24.96
CA ALA A 188 -17.07 -0.35 24.66
C ALA A 188 -16.59 0.87 25.49
N ALA A 189 -16.12 0.63 26.73
CA ALA A 189 -15.57 1.66 27.61
C ALA A 189 -14.24 2.25 27.13
N MET A 190 -13.53 1.57 26.22
CA MET A 190 -12.32 2.11 25.60
C MET A 190 -12.62 3.20 24.58
N ILE A 191 -13.87 3.27 24.05
CA ILE A 191 -14.24 4.26 23.03
C ILE A 191 -14.67 5.55 23.71
N GLU A 192 -13.86 6.59 23.52
CA GLU A 192 -14.05 7.92 24.12
C GLU A 192 -14.75 8.91 23.16
N GLY A 193 -14.61 8.71 21.84
CA GLY A 193 -15.17 9.61 20.84
C GLY A 193 -15.45 8.95 19.51
N PHE A 194 -16.10 9.69 18.62
CA PHE A 194 -16.37 9.26 17.25
C PHE A 194 -16.17 10.38 16.24
N ILE A 195 -15.83 9.98 15.00
CA ILE A 195 -15.76 10.81 13.81
C ILE A 195 -16.70 10.24 12.75
N VAL A 196 -17.44 11.10 12.07
CA VAL A 196 -18.18 10.73 10.85
C VAL A 196 -17.35 11.23 9.66
N ASN A 197 -16.95 10.32 8.78
CA ASN A 197 -16.06 10.57 7.66
C ASN A 197 -16.76 10.52 6.31
N ARG A 198 -16.14 11.12 5.27
CA ARG A 198 -16.57 11.12 3.87
C ARG A 198 -17.93 11.80 3.64
N PHE A 199 -18.25 12.81 4.41
CA PHE A 199 -19.51 13.53 4.24
C PHE A 199 -19.52 14.29 2.91
N ARG A 200 -20.67 14.20 2.21
CA ARG A 200 -20.91 14.96 0.97
C ARG A 200 -22.14 15.84 1.14
N GLY A 201 -22.04 17.09 0.75
CA GLY A 201 -23.11 18.07 0.83
C GLY A 201 -22.94 19.07 1.98
N ASP A 202 -24.05 19.67 2.44
CA ASP A 202 -24.05 20.66 3.53
C ASP A 202 -23.96 19.98 4.91
N PRO A 203 -22.88 20.19 5.67
CA PRO A 203 -22.70 19.60 7.01
C PRO A 203 -23.82 19.93 7.98
N ALA A 204 -24.52 21.08 7.81
CA ALA A 204 -25.62 21.49 8.67
C ALA A 204 -26.79 20.48 8.66
N LEU A 205 -26.96 19.78 7.54
CA LEU A 205 -28.03 18.76 7.38
C LEU A 205 -27.80 17.53 8.26
N PHE A 206 -26.58 17.28 8.71
CA PHE A 206 -26.25 16.11 9.55
C PHE A 206 -26.01 16.46 11.03
N SER A 207 -26.22 17.72 11.43
CA SER A 207 -26.04 18.16 12.83
C SER A 207 -26.88 17.36 13.81
N ASP A 208 -28.14 17.03 13.45
CA ASP A 208 -29.02 16.20 14.26
C ASP A 208 -28.51 14.76 14.36
N GLY A 209 -27.93 14.21 13.27
CA GLY A 209 -27.30 12.90 13.26
C GLY A 209 -26.16 12.82 14.26
N MET A 210 -25.27 13.81 14.30
CA MET A 210 -24.19 13.89 15.28
C MET A 210 -24.72 13.89 16.72
N ARG A 211 -25.76 14.69 17.02
CA ARG A 211 -26.41 14.72 18.35
C ARG A 211 -27.08 13.41 18.73
N ILE A 212 -27.70 12.73 17.77
CA ILE A 212 -28.32 11.40 17.98
C ILE A 212 -27.25 10.38 18.36
N ILE A 213 -26.16 10.32 17.64
CA ILE A 213 -25.04 9.40 17.91
C ILE A 213 -24.50 9.65 19.31
N GLN A 214 -24.14 10.90 19.63
CA GLN A 214 -23.62 11.29 20.94
C GLN A 214 -24.57 10.91 22.08
N LYS A 215 -25.87 11.21 21.92
CA LYS A 215 -26.89 10.88 22.94
C LYS A 215 -27.02 9.38 23.17
N ARG A 216 -26.93 8.55 22.11
CA ARG A 216 -27.10 7.10 22.20
C ARG A 216 -25.83 6.38 22.66
N THR A 217 -24.67 6.93 22.30
CA THR A 217 -23.38 6.27 22.61
C THR A 217 -22.72 6.85 23.87
N GLY A 218 -22.96 8.10 24.21
CA GLY A 218 -22.23 8.82 25.26
C GLY A 218 -20.82 9.22 24.85
N TRP A 219 -20.38 8.94 23.62
CA TRP A 219 -19.05 9.27 23.12
C TRP A 219 -18.97 10.73 22.71
N ALA A 220 -17.76 11.33 22.85
CA ALA A 220 -17.52 12.69 22.40
C ALA A 220 -17.63 12.78 20.87
N SER A 221 -18.32 13.82 20.38
CA SER A 221 -18.36 14.14 18.95
C SER A 221 -17.11 14.90 18.57
N ILE A 222 -16.15 14.24 17.87
CA ILE A 222 -14.89 14.84 17.45
C ILE A 222 -15.05 15.68 16.18
N GLY A 223 -15.98 15.28 15.30
CA GLY A 223 -16.28 16.05 14.11
C GLY A 223 -16.93 15.27 12.97
N LEU A 224 -17.37 16.03 11.98
CA LEU A 224 -17.90 15.57 10.71
C LEU A 224 -16.91 15.98 9.62
N LEU A 225 -16.19 15.01 9.04
CA LEU A 225 -15.17 15.26 8.04
C LEU A 225 -15.74 15.16 6.63
N PRO A 226 -15.74 16.25 5.86
CA PRO A 226 -16.15 16.21 4.45
C PRO A 226 -15.24 15.32 3.61
N HIS A 227 -15.76 14.85 2.48
CA HIS A 227 -14.99 14.07 1.53
C HIS A 227 -13.79 14.86 1.01
N PHE A 228 -12.61 14.26 1.12
CA PHE A 228 -11.36 14.84 0.63
C PHE A 228 -11.03 14.24 -0.74
N SER A 229 -11.25 15.01 -1.81
CA SER A 229 -11.11 14.54 -3.19
C SER A 229 -9.67 14.21 -3.57
N ASP A 230 -8.69 14.95 -3.01
CA ASP A 230 -7.27 14.73 -3.30
C ASP A 230 -6.70 13.43 -2.69
N ALA A 231 -7.50 12.65 -1.94
CA ALA A 231 -7.08 11.36 -1.39
C ALA A 231 -6.57 10.38 -2.46
N THR A 232 -7.12 10.46 -3.68
CA THR A 232 -6.71 9.62 -4.82
C THR A 232 -5.30 9.92 -5.34
N LYS A 233 -4.70 11.02 -4.92
CA LYS A 233 -3.31 11.42 -5.24
C LYS A 233 -2.29 10.92 -4.20
N LEU A 234 -2.73 10.21 -3.17
CA LEU A 234 -1.85 9.60 -2.18
C LEU A 234 -1.70 8.11 -2.45
N PRO A 235 -0.52 7.52 -2.17
CA PRO A 235 -0.30 6.10 -2.33
C PRO A 235 -1.36 5.26 -1.64
N ALA A 236 -1.99 4.35 -2.38
CA ALA A 236 -3.06 3.49 -1.87
C ALA A 236 -2.49 2.31 -1.07
N GLU A 237 -3.24 1.88 -0.04
CA GLU A 237 -2.87 0.74 0.80
C GLU A 237 -3.16 -0.59 0.12
N ASP A 238 -4.27 -0.70 -0.59
CA ASP A 238 -4.76 -1.92 -1.21
C ASP A 238 -5.15 -1.72 -2.69
N ALA A 239 -5.30 -2.84 -3.39
CA ALA A 239 -5.63 -2.87 -4.81
C ALA A 239 -7.11 -2.59 -5.11
N LEU A 240 -7.96 -2.30 -4.11
CA LEU A 240 -9.39 -2.02 -4.35
C LEU A 240 -9.57 -0.82 -5.26
N GLY A 241 -8.70 0.19 -5.14
CA GLY A 241 -8.67 1.34 -6.03
C GLY A 241 -8.38 0.99 -7.49
N LEU A 242 -7.67 -0.10 -7.77
CA LEU A 242 -7.38 -0.58 -9.11
C LEU A 242 -8.60 -1.22 -9.79
N SER A 243 -9.60 -1.63 -9.01
CA SER A 243 -10.85 -2.18 -9.52
C SER A 243 -11.79 -1.12 -10.11
N ALA A 244 -11.61 0.15 -9.77
CA ALA A 244 -12.33 1.25 -10.40
C ALA A 244 -11.77 1.54 -11.80
N PRO A 245 -12.59 2.00 -12.75
CA PRO A 245 -12.06 2.52 -14.01
C PRO A 245 -11.03 3.62 -13.74
N ALA A 246 -9.91 3.57 -14.46
CA ALA A 246 -8.95 4.66 -14.41
C ALA A 246 -9.59 5.96 -14.88
N GLU A 247 -9.15 7.09 -14.35
CA GLU A 247 -9.60 8.40 -14.84
C GLU A 247 -9.15 8.57 -16.29
N ARG A 248 -10.11 8.82 -17.18
CA ARG A 248 -9.79 9.12 -18.56
C ARG A 248 -9.18 10.50 -18.64
N LYS A 249 -8.04 10.60 -19.33
CA LYS A 249 -7.37 11.88 -19.62
C LYS A 249 -7.48 12.19 -21.12
N PRO A 250 -8.60 12.78 -21.58
CA PRO A 250 -8.77 13.14 -22.97
C PRO A 250 -7.64 14.11 -23.40
N GLY A 251 -6.86 13.71 -24.40
CA GLY A 251 -5.71 14.49 -24.86
C GLY A 251 -4.36 14.05 -24.31
N ALA A 252 -4.30 13.03 -23.45
CA ALA A 252 -3.03 12.42 -23.06
C ALA A 252 -2.28 11.90 -24.30
N LYS A 253 -0.99 12.23 -24.38
CA LYS A 253 -0.14 11.85 -25.52
C LYS A 253 0.40 10.44 -25.41
N ILE A 254 0.49 9.93 -24.17
CA ILE A 254 1.06 8.62 -23.82
C ILE A 254 -0.03 7.79 -23.18
N ARG A 255 -0.31 6.62 -23.75
CA ARG A 255 -1.19 5.61 -23.19
C ARG A 255 -0.38 4.40 -22.75
N ILE A 256 -0.52 4.03 -21.50
CA ILE A 256 0.19 2.91 -20.87
C ILE A 256 -0.83 1.86 -20.47
N ALA A 257 -0.72 0.66 -21.02
CA ALA A 257 -1.56 -0.48 -20.61
C ALA A 257 -0.93 -1.17 -19.38
N VAL A 258 -1.75 -1.39 -18.37
CA VAL A 258 -1.36 -2.08 -17.14
C VAL A 258 -2.27 -3.28 -16.94
N PRO A 259 -1.81 -4.51 -17.22
CA PRO A 259 -2.51 -5.73 -16.86
C PRO A 259 -2.72 -5.81 -15.33
N ILE A 260 -3.98 -5.86 -14.89
CA ILE A 260 -4.33 -5.97 -13.47
C ILE A 260 -4.53 -7.44 -13.13
N LEU A 261 -3.48 -8.04 -12.56
CA LEU A 261 -3.45 -9.46 -12.19
C LEU A 261 -3.91 -9.63 -10.72
N PRO A 262 -4.42 -10.83 -10.35
CA PRO A 262 -5.02 -11.06 -9.03
C PRO A 262 -4.09 -10.79 -7.83
N HIS A 263 -2.80 -11.06 -7.98
CA HIS A 263 -1.82 -10.91 -6.91
C HIS A 263 -0.87 -9.72 -7.15
N ILE A 264 -1.32 -8.72 -7.92
CA ILE A 264 -0.55 -7.49 -8.17
C ILE A 264 -0.06 -6.90 -6.84
N SER A 265 1.21 -6.49 -6.79
CA SER A 265 1.85 -5.96 -5.61
C SER A 265 2.71 -4.75 -5.94
N ASN A 266 2.95 -3.88 -4.95
CA ASN A 266 3.74 -2.66 -5.09
C ASN A 266 3.26 -1.78 -6.28
N PHE A 267 1.96 -1.71 -6.47
CA PHE A 267 1.31 -0.99 -7.56
C PHE A 267 1.37 0.54 -7.39
N ASP A 268 1.89 1.04 -6.28
CA ASP A 268 2.28 2.44 -6.11
C ASP A 268 3.37 2.89 -7.11
N ASP A 269 4.03 1.97 -7.79
CA ASP A 269 4.85 2.26 -8.98
C ASP A 269 4.06 3.00 -10.08
N LEU A 270 2.73 2.88 -10.09
CA LEU A 270 1.85 3.53 -11.06
C LEU A 270 1.53 4.98 -10.69
N ASP A 271 1.56 5.34 -9.41
CA ASP A 271 1.08 6.63 -8.91
C ASP A 271 1.80 7.83 -9.55
N PRO A 272 3.14 7.83 -9.71
CA PRO A 272 3.84 8.93 -10.36
C PRO A 272 3.46 9.10 -11.84
N LEU A 273 3.17 8.00 -12.53
CA LEU A 273 2.70 8.02 -13.93
C LEU A 273 1.25 8.51 -14.02
N ASP A 274 0.41 8.12 -13.06
CA ASP A 274 -0.99 8.58 -13.02
C ASP A 274 -1.10 10.08 -12.68
N MET A 275 -0.13 10.65 -11.98
CA MET A 275 -0.05 12.09 -11.73
C MET A 275 0.38 12.91 -12.96
N GLU A 276 1.02 12.30 -13.96
CA GLU A 276 1.44 13.00 -15.18
C GLU A 276 0.22 13.41 -16.02
N PRO A 277 0.10 14.70 -16.41
CA PRO A 277 -1.07 15.16 -17.15
C PRO A 277 -1.15 14.56 -18.56
N ASP A 278 -0.01 14.26 -19.17
CA ASP A 278 0.11 13.71 -20.53
C ASP A 278 0.05 12.18 -20.58
N VAL A 279 -0.13 11.49 -19.43
CA VAL A 279 -0.19 10.03 -19.33
C VAL A 279 -1.58 9.56 -18.96
N GLU A 280 -2.14 8.65 -19.76
CA GLU A 280 -3.35 7.88 -19.44
C GLU A 280 -2.98 6.43 -19.13
N LEU A 281 -3.22 5.99 -17.90
CA LEU A 281 -3.09 4.59 -17.50
C LEU A 281 -4.36 3.83 -17.89
N ILE A 282 -4.20 2.72 -18.62
CA ILE A 282 -5.30 1.84 -19.01
C ILE A 282 -5.18 0.54 -18.25
N ARG A 283 -6.05 0.36 -17.27
CA ARG A 283 -6.14 -0.86 -16.47
C ARG A 283 -6.80 -1.95 -17.30
N VAL A 284 -6.03 -2.97 -17.70
CA VAL A 284 -6.49 -4.09 -18.54
C VAL A 284 -6.76 -5.29 -17.64
N ARG A 285 -8.02 -5.70 -17.55
CA ARG A 285 -8.43 -6.86 -16.75
C ARG A 285 -8.31 -8.16 -17.54
N PRO A 286 -8.18 -9.32 -16.88
CA PRO A 286 -8.32 -10.60 -17.56
C PRO A 286 -9.61 -10.67 -18.38
N GLY A 287 -9.50 -11.01 -19.67
CA GLY A 287 -10.60 -11.01 -20.63
C GLY A 287 -10.79 -9.70 -21.41
N GLU A 288 -10.08 -8.63 -21.07
CA GLU A 288 -9.98 -7.41 -21.87
C GLU A 288 -8.73 -7.45 -22.75
N THR A 289 -8.72 -6.70 -23.84
CA THR A 289 -7.58 -6.64 -24.79
C THR A 289 -6.71 -5.41 -24.53
N ILE A 290 -5.41 -5.53 -24.80
CA ILE A 290 -4.49 -4.38 -24.76
C ILE A 290 -4.76 -3.47 -25.97
N PRO A 291 -5.14 -2.19 -25.76
CA PRO A 291 -5.40 -1.27 -26.87
C PRO A 291 -4.17 -1.09 -27.77
N ALA A 292 -4.40 -1.07 -29.08
CA ALA A 292 -3.32 -1.04 -30.07
C ALA A 292 -2.52 0.28 -30.09
N ASP A 293 -3.08 1.34 -29.55
CA ASP A 293 -2.50 2.69 -29.46
C ASP A 293 -1.72 2.97 -28.17
N CYS A 294 -1.60 1.98 -27.28
CA CYS A 294 -0.68 2.07 -26.16
C CYS A 294 0.77 2.13 -26.61
N ARG A 295 1.56 2.95 -25.94
CA ARG A 295 3.00 3.06 -26.18
C ARG A 295 3.81 2.08 -25.33
N LEU A 296 3.33 1.79 -24.12
CA LEU A 296 3.97 0.90 -23.14
C LEU A 296 2.95 -0.09 -22.60
N VAL A 297 3.38 -1.34 -22.42
CA VAL A 297 2.74 -2.30 -21.53
C VAL A 297 3.60 -2.41 -20.27
N LEU A 298 3.03 -2.12 -19.12
CA LEU A 298 3.72 -2.16 -17.83
C LEU A 298 3.20 -3.34 -17.01
N LEU A 299 4.06 -4.35 -16.81
CA LEU A 299 3.79 -5.50 -15.93
C LEU A 299 4.33 -5.17 -14.54
N CYS A 300 3.42 -4.97 -13.59
CA CYS A 300 3.78 -4.67 -12.20
C CYS A 300 4.29 -5.91 -11.45
N GLY A 301 4.74 -5.70 -10.21
CA GLY A 301 5.09 -6.77 -9.30
C GLY A 301 3.92 -7.70 -8.99
N SER A 302 4.22 -8.93 -8.63
CA SER A 302 3.26 -9.94 -8.21
C SER A 302 3.72 -10.63 -6.93
N LYS A 303 2.76 -10.97 -6.07
CA LYS A 303 3.01 -11.79 -4.86
C LYS A 303 2.93 -13.29 -5.15
N SER A 304 2.44 -13.66 -6.34
CA SER A 304 2.36 -15.05 -6.80
C SER A 304 2.61 -15.09 -8.32
N THR A 305 3.89 -14.99 -8.68
CA THR A 305 4.34 -14.77 -10.07
C THR A 305 3.86 -15.87 -11.01
N ILE A 306 3.96 -17.17 -10.62
CA ILE A 306 3.54 -18.30 -11.44
C ILE A 306 2.02 -18.31 -11.64
N ALA A 307 1.25 -18.04 -10.58
CA ALA A 307 -0.21 -18.01 -10.67
C ALA A 307 -0.70 -16.85 -11.54
N ASP A 308 -0.13 -15.66 -11.37
CA ASP A 308 -0.48 -14.50 -12.17
C ASP A 308 -0.07 -14.66 -13.64
N LEU A 309 1.07 -15.31 -13.91
CA LEU A 309 1.48 -15.66 -15.28
C LEU A 309 0.50 -16.62 -15.94
N ALA A 310 -0.03 -17.58 -15.19
CA ALA A 310 -1.07 -18.48 -15.70
C ALA A 310 -2.34 -17.71 -16.07
N VAL A 311 -2.84 -16.82 -15.18
CA VAL A 311 -4.01 -15.97 -15.45
C VAL A 311 -3.78 -15.07 -16.67
N LEU A 312 -2.58 -14.48 -16.80
CA LEU A 312 -2.20 -13.64 -17.93
C LEU A 312 -2.29 -14.42 -19.25
N LYS A 313 -1.78 -15.66 -19.29
CA LYS A 313 -1.84 -16.54 -20.48
C LYS A 313 -3.26 -17.04 -20.77
N ASP A 314 -3.99 -17.49 -19.76
CA ASP A 314 -5.36 -17.96 -19.91
C ASP A 314 -6.30 -16.86 -20.42
N ALA A 315 -6.02 -15.61 -20.08
CA ALA A 315 -6.72 -14.43 -20.60
C ALA A 315 -6.27 -14.01 -22.01
N GLY A 316 -5.25 -14.64 -22.60
CA GLY A 316 -4.70 -14.29 -23.92
C GLY A 316 -3.87 -13.00 -23.94
N LEU A 317 -3.56 -12.42 -22.78
CA LEU A 317 -2.77 -11.18 -22.69
C LEU A 317 -1.32 -11.37 -23.14
N ASP A 318 -0.77 -12.61 -23.07
CA ASP A 318 0.55 -12.94 -23.61
C ASP A 318 0.61 -12.75 -25.13
N ILE A 319 -0.48 -13.07 -25.84
CA ILE A 319 -0.61 -12.88 -27.29
C ILE A 319 -0.63 -11.37 -27.60
N ASP A 320 -1.40 -10.61 -26.83
CA ASP A 320 -1.50 -9.17 -27.00
C ASP A 320 -0.17 -8.47 -26.73
N ILE A 321 0.56 -8.85 -25.66
CA ILE A 321 1.89 -8.32 -25.33
C ILE A 321 2.89 -8.61 -26.46
N LYS A 322 2.95 -9.85 -26.94
CA LYS A 322 3.81 -10.24 -28.07
C LYS A 322 3.44 -9.47 -29.35
N ALA A 323 2.14 -9.27 -29.61
CA ALA A 323 1.66 -8.48 -30.72
C ALA A 323 2.02 -7.00 -30.57
N HIS A 324 1.97 -6.45 -29.35
CA HIS A 324 2.37 -5.10 -29.04
C HIS A 324 3.87 -4.85 -29.34
N VAL A 325 4.75 -5.76 -28.91
CA VAL A 325 6.21 -5.69 -29.22
C VAL A 325 6.43 -5.76 -30.74
N ARG A 326 5.76 -6.68 -31.46
CA ARG A 326 5.89 -6.78 -32.93
C ARG A 326 5.44 -5.51 -33.67
N ARG A 327 4.52 -4.73 -33.11
CA ARG A 327 4.11 -3.43 -33.63
C ARG A 327 5.06 -2.29 -33.29
N GLY A 328 6.15 -2.58 -32.54
CA GLY A 328 7.15 -1.60 -32.12
C GLY A 328 6.83 -0.90 -30.79
N GLY A 329 5.87 -1.41 -30.04
CA GLY A 329 5.56 -0.94 -28.68
C GLY A 329 6.62 -1.37 -27.67
N TYR A 330 6.64 -0.70 -26.53
CA TYR A 330 7.54 -0.99 -25.42
C TYR A 330 6.86 -1.87 -24.35
N VAL A 331 7.66 -2.71 -23.69
CA VAL A 331 7.22 -3.49 -22.52
C VAL A 331 8.21 -3.27 -21.39
N LEU A 332 7.71 -3.01 -20.19
CA LEU A 332 8.52 -2.95 -18.97
C LEU A 332 7.90 -3.89 -17.92
N GLY A 333 8.73 -4.78 -17.38
CA GLY A 333 8.38 -5.62 -16.25
C GLY A 333 9.09 -5.16 -14.99
N LEU A 334 8.35 -4.99 -13.91
CA LEU A 334 8.87 -4.66 -12.58
C LEU A 334 8.76 -5.90 -11.69
N CYS A 335 9.85 -6.31 -11.05
CA CYS A 335 9.90 -7.40 -10.08
C CYS A 335 9.26 -8.71 -10.62
N GLY A 336 8.10 -9.15 -10.13
CA GLY A 336 7.36 -10.29 -10.69
C GLY A 336 7.06 -10.15 -12.18
N GLY A 337 6.74 -8.92 -12.63
CA GLY A 337 6.55 -8.63 -14.06
C GLY A 337 7.82 -8.86 -14.88
N TYR A 338 9.01 -8.54 -14.33
CA TYR A 338 10.29 -8.87 -14.96
C TYR A 338 10.49 -10.38 -15.07
N GLN A 339 10.22 -11.11 -13.99
CA GLN A 339 10.31 -12.57 -13.97
C GLN A 339 9.40 -13.21 -15.05
N MET A 340 8.18 -12.70 -15.22
CA MET A 340 7.24 -13.18 -16.25
C MET A 340 7.75 -12.97 -17.68
N LEU A 341 8.58 -11.96 -17.94
CA LEU A 341 9.13 -11.65 -19.26
C LEU A 341 10.22 -12.65 -19.71
N GLY A 342 10.82 -13.41 -18.78
CA GLY A 342 11.87 -14.38 -19.04
C GLY A 342 11.41 -15.61 -19.81
N LYS A 343 12.33 -16.56 -19.99
CA LYS A 343 12.06 -17.87 -20.63
C LYS A 343 11.35 -18.81 -19.68
N THR A 344 11.85 -18.91 -18.44
CA THR A 344 11.26 -19.81 -17.43
C THR A 344 11.18 -19.12 -16.06
N VAL A 345 10.16 -19.54 -15.28
CA VAL A 345 10.05 -19.24 -13.85
C VAL A 345 9.91 -20.57 -13.12
N ALA A 346 10.88 -20.87 -12.24
CA ALA A 346 10.92 -22.11 -11.47
C ALA A 346 10.72 -21.80 -9.98
N ASP A 347 9.86 -22.57 -9.33
CA ASP A 347 9.64 -22.57 -7.87
C ASP A 347 9.83 -24.02 -7.35
N PRO A 348 11.10 -24.50 -7.25
CA PRO A 348 11.36 -25.87 -6.86
C PRO A 348 10.99 -26.18 -5.41
N ASP A 349 11.01 -25.16 -4.54
CA ASP A 349 10.77 -25.31 -3.10
C ASP A 349 9.34 -24.95 -2.69
N GLY A 350 8.50 -24.49 -3.65
CA GLY A 350 7.11 -24.12 -3.36
C GLY A 350 6.98 -22.84 -2.51
N ILE A 351 7.77 -21.83 -2.81
CA ILE A 351 7.81 -20.55 -2.09
C ILE A 351 6.49 -19.77 -2.25
N GLU A 352 5.96 -19.75 -3.48
CA GLU A 352 4.73 -19.01 -3.83
C GLU A 352 3.52 -19.93 -4.02
N GLY A 353 3.73 -21.25 -4.08
CA GLY A 353 2.68 -22.22 -4.32
C GLY A 353 3.22 -23.65 -4.35
N PRO A 354 2.55 -24.62 -4.97
CA PRO A 354 3.11 -25.95 -5.20
C PRO A 354 4.36 -25.87 -6.08
N PRO A 355 5.40 -26.70 -5.83
CA PRO A 355 6.59 -26.74 -6.67
C PRO A 355 6.25 -26.86 -8.16
N ALA A 356 6.78 -25.96 -8.97
CA ALA A 356 6.51 -25.90 -10.40
C ALA A 356 7.65 -25.24 -11.18
N THR A 357 7.72 -25.54 -12.47
CA THR A 357 8.51 -24.76 -13.44
C THR A 357 7.61 -24.48 -14.62
N VAL A 358 7.50 -23.24 -15.02
CA VAL A 358 6.62 -22.79 -16.09
C VAL A 358 7.38 -21.95 -17.11
N ASP A 359 6.95 -22.01 -18.37
CA ASP A 359 7.46 -21.10 -19.39
C ASP A 359 7.00 -19.69 -19.11
N GLY A 360 7.90 -18.71 -19.20
CA GLY A 360 7.60 -17.30 -19.19
C GLY A 360 7.00 -16.81 -20.52
N LEU A 361 7.08 -15.51 -20.76
CA LEU A 361 6.64 -14.90 -22.03
C LEU A 361 7.70 -15.02 -23.13
N GLY A 362 8.97 -15.33 -22.77
CA GLY A 362 10.08 -15.53 -23.69
C GLY A 362 10.50 -14.25 -24.43
N LEU A 363 10.28 -13.08 -23.81
CA LEU A 363 10.62 -11.77 -24.39
C LEU A 363 11.99 -11.28 -23.94
N LEU A 364 12.53 -11.81 -22.83
CA LEU A 364 13.89 -11.59 -22.34
C LEU A 364 14.62 -12.92 -22.25
N ASP A 365 15.92 -12.93 -22.55
CA ASP A 365 16.77 -14.13 -22.48
C ASP A 365 17.28 -14.34 -21.03
N VAL A 366 16.35 -14.58 -20.12
CA VAL A 366 16.62 -14.80 -18.71
C VAL A 366 15.78 -15.95 -18.17
N ASP A 367 16.31 -16.61 -17.15
CA ASP A 367 15.62 -17.67 -16.39
C ASP A 367 15.58 -17.25 -14.91
N THR A 368 14.43 -17.45 -14.26
CA THR A 368 14.23 -17.11 -12.84
C THR A 368 14.02 -18.39 -12.02
N VAL A 369 14.71 -18.47 -10.88
CA VAL A 369 14.48 -19.48 -9.86
C VAL A 369 14.06 -18.78 -8.57
N LEU A 370 12.86 -19.07 -8.06
CA LEU A 370 12.39 -18.54 -6.78
C LEU A 370 13.15 -19.23 -5.65
N THR A 371 13.74 -18.43 -4.76
CA THR A 371 14.52 -18.90 -3.61
C THR A 371 13.89 -18.39 -2.31
N GLY A 372 14.18 -19.05 -1.18
CA GLY A 372 13.68 -18.61 0.13
C GLY A 372 14.28 -17.30 0.63
N ASP A 373 15.39 -16.85 0.03
CA ASP A 373 16.07 -15.62 0.43
C ASP A 373 15.37 -14.41 -0.19
N LYS A 374 14.83 -13.56 0.69
CA LYS A 374 14.16 -12.32 0.28
C LYS A 374 15.15 -11.16 0.30
N ARG A 375 15.28 -10.47 -0.84
CA ARG A 375 16.04 -9.24 -0.95
C ARG A 375 15.13 -8.06 -0.59
N LEU A 376 15.57 -7.25 0.37
CA LEU A 376 14.85 -6.07 0.89
C LEU A 376 15.87 -4.96 1.12
N VAL A 377 16.10 -4.10 0.13
CA VAL A 377 17.09 -3.03 0.21
C VAL A 377 16.63 -1.79 -0.55
N SER A 378 16.95 -0.60 -0.02
CA SER A 378 16.91 0.63 -0.80
C SER A 378 18.11 0.68 -1.73
N VAL A 379 17.92 1.13 -2.97
CA VAL A 379 18.95 1.14 -4.00
C VAL A 379 19.10 2.51 -4.65
N GLN A 380 20.31 2.81 -5.07
CA GLN A 380 20.64 3.97 -5.89
C GLN A 380 21.59 3.54 -7.03
N GLY A 381 21.47 4.18 -8.17
CA GLY A 381 22.29 3.82 -9.32
C GLY A 381 22.03 4.63 -10.55
N VAL A 382 22.34 4.04 -11.69
CA VAL A 382 22.21 4.65 -13.02
C VAL A 382 21.63 3.63 -13.97
N SER A 383 20.61 4.02 -14.74
CA SER A 383 20.01 3.18 -15.77
C SER A 383 20.88 3.10 -17.03
N PHE A 384 20.53 2.20 -17.93
CA PHE A 384 21.27 1.91 -19.19
C PHE A 384 21.45 3.14 -20.09
N ASP A 385 20.62 4.16 -19.96
CA ASP A 385 20.69 5.43 -20.70
C ASP A 385 21.43 6.55 -19.92
N GLY A 386 22.06 6.22 -18.81
CA GLY A 386 22.89 7.14 -18.04
C GLY A 386 22.11 8.04 -17.09
N VAL A 387 20.81 7.80 -16.89
CA VAL A 387 19.97 8.59 -16.00
C VAL A 387 20.05 8.03 -14.58
N GLY A 388 20.27 8.89 -13.58
CA GLY A 388 20.24 8.51 -12.18
C GLY A 388 18.91 7.90 -11.77
N LEU A 389 18.93 6.92 -10.88
CA LEU A 389 17.74 6.28 -10.32
C LEU A 389 17.90 6.04 -8.82
N SER A 390 16.75 5.99 -8.15
CA SER A 390 16.63 5.51 -6.77
C SER A 390 15.33 4.73 -6.64
N GLY A 391 15.31 3.80 -5.70
CA GLY A 391 14.14 2.96 -5.45
C GLY A 391 14.46 1.92 -4.39
N TYR A 392 13.81 0.77 -4.50
CA TYR A 392 14.06 -0.36 -3.61
C TYR A 392 13.86 -1.68 -4.34
N GLU A 393 14.57 -2.70 -3.93
CA GLU A 393 14.34 -4.09 -4.33
C GLU A 393 13.55 -4.81 -3.22
N MET A 394 12.50 -5.50 -3.63
CA MET A 394 11.67 -6.32 -2.73
C MET A 394 11.20 -7.56 -3.49
N HIS A 395 12.04 -8.58 -3.54
CA HIS A 395 11.72 -9.80 -4.29
C HIS A 395 12.26 -11.06 -3.64
N VAL A 396 11.74 -12.20 -4.06
CA VAL A 396 12.30 -13.53 -3.87
C VAL A 396 12.76 -14.05 -5.23
N GLY A 397 13.80 -14.89 -5.22
CA GLY A 397 14.33 -15.48 -6.43
C GLY A 397 15.49 -14.74 -7.06
N GLU A 398 16.22 -15.49 -7.85
CA GLU A 398 17.37 -15.06 -8.63
C GLU A 398 17.06 -15.19 -10.12
N THR A 399 17.32 -14.13 -10.87
CA THR A 399 17.20 -14.12 -12.32
C THR A 399 18.59 -14.10 -12.94
N THR A 400 18.87 -15.10 -13.78
CA THR A 400 20.13 -15.22 -14.51
C THR A 400 19.88 -15.07 -16.00
N GLY A 401 20.78 -14.38 -16.69
CA GLY A 401 20.69 -14.16 -18.13
C GLY A 401 21.86 -14.76 -18.89
N ALA A 402 21.74 -14.86 -20.20
CA ALA A 402 22.86 -15.26 -21.06
C ALA A 402 24.00 -14.25 -20.97
N ALA A 403 25.25 -14.73 -21.10
CA ALA A 403 26.41 -13.87 -21.14
C ALA A 403 26.31 -12.87 -22.30
N GLY A 404 26.37 -11.57 -21.98
CA GLY A 404 26.24 -10.49 -22.97
C GLY A 404 24.87 -9.81 -23.02
N ASN A 405 23.89 -10.22 -22.19
CA ASN A 405 22.66 -9.45 -22.01
C ASN A 405 22.95 -8.03 -21.54
N LEU A 406 22.22 -7.07 -22.12
CA LEU A 406 22.28 -5.68 -21.66
C LEU A 406 21.55 -5.57 -20.32
N ALA A 407 22.23 -5.06 -19.30
CA ALA A 407 21.62 -4.76 -18.02
C ALA A 407 20.70 -3.53 -18.13
N PHE A 408 19.61 -3.53 -17.36
CA PHE A 408 18.72 -2.37 -17.25
C PHE A 408 19.40 -1.24 -16.46
N SER A 409 20.12 -1.58 -15.40
CA SER A 409 20.76 -0.59 -14.54
C SER A 409 22.05 -1.13 -13.89
N THR A 410 22.83 -0.19 -13.37
CA THR A 410 23.91 -0.47 -12.42
C THR A 410 23.56 0.16 -11.09
N ILE A 411 23.37 -0.65 -10.06
CA ILE A 411 22.98 -0.25 -8.70
C ILE A 411 24.03 -0.75 -7.71
N ASP A 412 24.50 0.12 -6.85
CA ASP A 412 25.50 -0.22 -5.80
C ASP A 412 26.68 -1.05 -6.31
N GLY A 413 27.08 -0.81 -7.57
CA GLY A 413 28.23 -1.46 -8.21
C GLY A 413 27.94 -2.83 -8.84
N HIS A 414 26.72 -3.30 -8.90
CA HIS A 414 26.31 -4.52 -9.61
C HIS A 414 25.23 -4.24 -10.65
N TYR A 415 25.06 -5.15 -11.60
CA TYR A 415 24.06 -5.06 -12.64
C TYR A 415 22.72 -5.57 -12.16
N ASP A 416 21.64 -4.87 -12.54
CA ASP A 416 20.25 -5.29 -12.34
C ASP A 416 19.50 -5.28 -13.67
N GLY A 417 18.58 -6.24 -13.77
CA GLY A 417 17.62 -6.30 -14.85
C GLY A 417 18.19 -6.76 -16.19
N SER A 418 17.38 -6.67 -17.22
CA SER A 418 17.74 -7.08 -18.59
C SER A 418 16.97 -6.25 -19.63
N ILE A 419 17.57 -6.10 -20.82
CA ILE A 419 17.00 -5.43 -21.97
C ILE A 419 17.08 -6.36 -23.17
N SER A 420 15.98 -6.45 -23.96
CA SER A 420 15.99 -7.18 -25.21
C SER A 420 16.95 -6.57 -26.25
N PRO A 421 17.48 -7.38 -27.19
CA PRO A 421 18.44 -6.89 -28.18
C PRO A 421 17.93 -5.74 -29.07
N ASP A 422 16.61 -5.67 -29.27
CA ASP A 422 15.97 -4.60 -30.04
C ASP A 422 15.62 -3.36 -29.20
N GLY A 423 15.92 -3.38 -27.88
CA GLY A 423 15.67 -2.27 -26.98
C GLY A 423 14.18 -1.96 -26.76
N ARG A 424 13.30 -2.96 -26.92
CA ARG A 424 11.84 -2.78 -26.74
C ARG A 424 11.27 -3.38 -25.49
N VAL A 425 11.93 -4.39 -24.92
CA VAL A 425 11.51 -5.06 -23.70
C VAL A 425 12.53 -4.84 -22.61
N PHE A 426 12.05 -4.42 -21.47
CA PHE A 426 12.86 -4.09 -20.30
C PHE A 426 12.34 -4.83 -19.09
N GLY A 427 13.24 -5.24 -18.22
CA GLY A 427 12.90 -5.84 -16.94
C GLY A 427 13.87 -5.38 -15.86
N THR A 428 13.37 -5.12 -14.65
CA THR A 428 14.16 -4.72 -13.49
C THR A 428 13.48 -5.16 -12.20
N TYR A 429 14.26 -5.35 -11.14
CA TYR A 429 13.73 -5.60 -9.80
C TYR A 429 13.40 -4.32 -9.03
N ILE A 430 13.74 -3.15 -9.56
CA ILE A 430 13.61 -1.87 -8.89
C ILE A 430 12.14 -1.43 -8.87
N HIS A 431 11.60 -1.26 -7.67
CA HIS A 431 10.37 -0.54 -7.39
C HIS A 431 10.65 0.93 -7.09
N GLY A 432 9.66 1.81 -7.29
CA GLY A 432 9.79 3.25 -7.11
C GLY A 432 10.51 3.94 -8.27
N LEU A 433 10.77 3.24 -9.38
CA LEU A 433 11.51 3.76 -10.54
C LEU A 433 10.94 5.10 -11.04
N PHE A 434 9.63 5.22 -11.14
CA PHE A 434 8.95 6.41 -11.64
C PHE A 434 8.74 7.50 -10.58
N ALA A 435 8.96 7.21 -9.30
CA ALA A 435 8.99 8.23 -8.25
C ALA A 435 10.23 9.14 -8.40
N HIS A 436 11.30 8.64 -9.00
CA HIS A 436 12.46 9.43 -9.36
C HIS A 436 12.17 10.29 -10.60
N ASP A 437 12.06 11.60 -10.42
CA ASP A 437 11.57 12.53 -11.46
C ASP A 437 12.36 12.46 -12.77
N SER A 438 13.70 12.34 -12.70
CA SER A 438 14.55 12.24 -13.89
C SER A 438 14.32 10.94 -14.66
N GLN A 439 14.12 9.80 -13.95
CA GLN A 439 13.80 8.53 -14.59
C GLN A 439 12.43 8.57 -15.25
N ARG A 440 11.43 9.13 -14.55
CA ARG A 440 10.10 9.30 -15.13
C ARG A 440 10.16 10.15 -16.38
N GLY A 441 10.88 11.29 -16.34
CA GLY A 441 11.07 12.16 -17.52
C GLY A 441 11.71 11.43 -18.69
N ALA A 442 12.80 10.68 -18.49
CA ALA A 442 13.46 9.89 -19.52
C ALA A 442 12.53 8.84 -20.15
N TRP A 443 11.71 8.17 -19.36
CA TRP A 443 10.70 7.24 -19.88
C TRP A 443 9.62 7.94 -20.70
N LEU A 444 9.12 9.11 -20.25
CA LEU A 444 8.13 9.87 -21.00
C LEU A 444 8.67 10.32 -22.36
N GLU A 445 9.92 10.79 -22.42
CA GLU A 445 10.61 11.15 -23.68
C GLU A 445 10.75 9.94 -24.61
N ARG A 446 11.17 8.78 -24.08
CA ARG A 446 11.25 7.51 -24.84
C ARG A 446 9.90 7.10 -25.43
N LEU A 447 8.81 7.34 -24.73
CA LEU A 447 7.44 7.04 -25.17
C LEU A 447 6.88 8.09 -26.13
N GLY A 448 7.66 9.13 -26.48
CA GLY A 448 7.29 10.18 -27.43
C GLY A 448 6.51 11.34 -26.82
N GLY A 449 6.55 11.50 -25.50
CA GLY A 449 6.07 12.66 -24.77
C GLY A 449 7.16 13.66 -24.45
N CYS A 450 6.86 14.58 -23.56
CA CYS A 450 7.84 15.50 -22.97
C CYS A 450 7.90 15.23 -21.46
N GLY A 451 9.08 15.33 -20.88
CA GLY A 451 9.21 15.40 -19.43
C GLY A 451 8.42 16.60 -18.91
N THR A 452 7.81 16.45 -17.75
CA THR A 452 7.12 17.54 -17.07
C THR A 452 7.95 18.03 -15.89
N ASP A 453 7.59 19.21 -15.34
CA ASP A 453 8.19 19.74 -14.12
C ASP A 453 7.55 19.11 -12.86
N LEU A 454 6.85 17.99 -13.00
CA LEU A 454 6.24 17.29 -11.87
C LEU A 454 7.33 16.79 -10.92
N ASN A 455 7.31 17.29 -9.68
CA ASN A 455 8.03 16.71 -8.57
C ASN A 455 7.06 15.85 -7.75
N TYR A 456 7.17 14.52 -7.90
CA TYR A 456 6.24 13.58 -7.28
C TYR A 456 6.23 13.68 -5.76
N ASP A 457 7.41 13.74 -5.14
CA ASP A 457 7.51 13.83 -3.68
C ASP A 457 6.91 15.13 -3.14
N ALA A 458 7.20 16.26 -3.78
CA ALA A 458 6.61 17.54 -3.40
C ALA A 458 5.08 17.55 -3.55
N GLN A 459 4.54 16.87 -4.57
CA GLN A 459 3.08 16.75 -4.74
C GLN A 459 2.43 15.92 -3.65
N VAL A 460 3.02 14.77 -3.27
CA VAL A 460 2.51 13.96 -2.16
C VAL A 460 2.53 14.77 -0.85
N ASP A 461 3.62 15.48 -0.56
CA ASP A 461 3.71 16.33 0.63
C ASP A 461 2.69 17.48 0.63
N ALA A 462 2.48 18.11 -0.52
CA ALA A 462 1.45 19.16 -0.65
C ALA A 462 0.03 18.60 -0.43
N VAL A 463 -0.26 17.36 -0.86
CA VAL A 463 -1.54 16.71 -0.57
C VAL A 463 -1.69 16.41 0.91
N LEU A 464 -0.63 15.91 1.57
CA LEU A 464 -0.63 15.67 3.03
C LEU A 464 -0.84 16.97 3.82
N ASP A 465 -0.25 18.06 3.39
CA ASP A 465 -0.45 19.39 4.02
C ASP A 465 -1.90 19.87 3.86
N ARG A 466 -2.52 19.69 2.69
CA ARG A 466 -3.93 20.01 2.49
C ARG A 466 -4.85 19.09 3.30
N LEU A 467 -4.51 17.81 3.42
CA LEU A 467 -5.24 16.85 4.26
C LEU A 467 -5.19 17.26 5.74
N ALA A 468 -4.01 17.64 6.23
CA ALA A 468 -3.85 18.14 7.60
C ALA A 468 -4.70 19.39 7.85
N ALA A 469 -4.65 20.38 6.96
CA ALA A 469 -5.47 21.59 7.05
C ALA A 469 -6.97 21.27 7.01
N HIS A 470 -7.38 20.31 6.17
CA HIS A 470 -8.76 19.85 6.11
C HIS A 470 -9.23 19.23 7.45
N MET A 471 -8.36 18.43 8.10
CA MET A 471 -8.68 17.88 9.42
C MET A 471 -8.71 18.94 10.52
N GLU A 472 -7.77 19.91 10.51
CA GLU A 472 -7.75 21.03 11.45
C GLU A 472 -9.02 21.88 11.38
N GLN A 473 -9.62 21.99 10.20
CA GLN A 473 -10.84 22.77 9.98
C GLN A 473 -12.10 22.06 10.49
N HIS A 474 -12.14 20.72 10.46
CA HIS A 474 -13.38 19.96 10.64
C HIS A 474 -13.39 19.04 11.87
N LEU A 475 -12.25 18.86 12.54
CA LEU A 475 -12.13 18.00 13.72
C LEU A 475 -11.65 18.81 14.95
N ASP A 476 -12.12 18.40 16.12
CA ASP A 476 -11.64 18.93 17.41
C ASP A 476 -10.29 18.27 17.78
N LEU A 477 -9.19 18.82 17.27
CA LEU A 477 -7.85 18.31 17.54
C LEU A 477 -7.44 18.49 19.01
N ASP A 478 -7.92 19.53 19.69
CA ASP A 478 -7.62 19.77 21.11
C ASP A 478 -8.38 18.75 21.97
N GLY A 479 -9.63 18.44 21.61
CA GLY A 479 -10.38 17.34 22.21
C GLY A 479 -9.71 15.98 22.01
N LEU A 480 -9.14 15.70 20.82
CA LEU A 480 -8.36 14.49 20.58
C LEU A 480 -7.13 14.41 21.50
N LEU A 481 -6.39 15.52 21.68
CA LEU A 481 -5.25 15.58 22.59
C LEU A 481 -5.64 15.47 24.07
N ALA A 482 -6.83 15.94 24.44
CA ALA A 482 -7.34 15.79 25.81
C ALA A 482 -7.75 14.33 26.12
N ILE A 483 -8.20 13.58 25.12
CA ILE A 483 -8.53 12.13 25.22
C ILE A 483 -7.25 11.29 25.27
N ALA A 484 -6.20 11.68 24.55
CA ALA A 484 -4.94 10.91 24.46
C ALA A 484 -4.25 10.80 25.82
N ARG A 485 -3.84 9.58 26.22
CA ARG A 485 -3.22 9.27 27.53
C ARG A 485 -1.99 8.38 27.42
#